data_a21b0ea4e6b3de5e58cbc613eb87eff4
#
_entry.id   a21b0ea4e6b3de5e58cbc613eb87eff4
#
_cell.length_a   1.000
_cell.length_b   1.000
_cell.length_c   1.000
_cell.angle_alpha   90.00
_cell.angle_beta   90.00
_cell.angle_gamma   90.00
#
_symmetry.space_group_name_H-M   'P 1'
#
loop_
_entity.id
_entity.type
_entity.pdbx_description
1 polymer ?
#
loop_
_entity_poly.entity_id
_entity_poly.type
_entity_poly.pdbx_seq_one_letter_code
_entity_poly.pdbx_strand_id
1 'polypeptide(L)'
;MGPHDRYRGMASATGSAGTIASGDYMKQLFPDSKIVASEALQCPTLLENGFGAHRIEGIGDKHVPWIHNSKNTDMVVAIDDNAVVNISRLFNEESGRAFLVENGVPEEIVGQLDLMGFSGISNVLSAIKAAKYYEMGENDIMLTVLTDSMELYRSRIHEMHQEFGEYTERDAAADFAHYLHGQSTDNLEELRYTDRR
;
A
#
# COMPACT_ATOMS: atom_id res chain seq x y z
N MET A 1 3.89 12.26 17.27
CA MET A 1 4.98 12.91 16.51
C MET A 1 5.95 13.51 17.50
N GLY A 2 7.23 13.23 17.32
CA GLY A 2 8.31 13.83 18.11
C GLY A 2 8.59 15.27 17.69
N PRO A 3 9.46 15.99 18.42
CA PRO A 3 9.70 17.42 18.17
C PRO A 3 10.41 17.72 16.83
N HIS A 4 10.95 16.70 16.18
CA HIS A 4 11.64 16.82 14.87
C HIS A 4 10.87 16.18 13.73
N ASP A 5 9.76 15.52 14.02
CA ASP A 5 8.94 14.82 13.01
C ASP A 5 8.20 15.82 12.12
N ARG A 6 8.18 15.53 10.83
CA ARG A 6 7.49 16.32 9.82
C ARG A 6 6.43 15.49 9.14
N TYR A 7 5.18 15.86 9.26
CA TYR A 7 4.12 15.26 8.47
C TYR A 7 4.31 15.63 6.99
N ARG A 8 4.49 14.61 6.15
CA ARG A 8 4.76 14.80 4.72
C ARG A 8 3.60 14.41 3.84
N GLY A 9 2.72 13.56 4.33
CA GLY A 9 1.56 13.20 3.53
C GLY A 9 0.80 11.98 4.02
N MET A 10 -0.16 11.60 3.21
CA MET A 10 -1.03 10.45 3.42
C MET A 10 -1.14 9.63 2.13
N ALA A 11 -0.95 8.31 2.25
CA ALA A 11 -1.24 7.35 1.20
C ALA A 11 -2.47 6.53 1.58
N SER A 12 -3.40 6.38 0.67
CA SER A 12 -4.60 5.54 0.89
C SER A 12 -5.17 5.02 -0.40
N ALA A 13 -5.63 3.78 -0.36
CA ALA A 13 -6.35 3.16 -1.45
C ALA A 13 -7.64 3.92 -1.77
N THR A 14 -7.95 3.97 -3.04
CA THR A 14 -9.18 4.54 -3.55
C THR A 14 -10.21 3.44 -3.80
N GLY A 15 -11.39 3.67 -3.35
CA GLY A 15 -12.62 2.98 -3.63
C GLY A 15 -13.68 4.07 -3.58
N SER A 16 -14.42 4.18 -2.48
CA SER A 16 -15.37 5.28 -2.27
C SER A 16 -14.74 6.65 -2.02
N ALA A 17 -13.42 6.76 -2.00
CA ALA A 17 -12.63 7.97 -1.70
C ALA A 17 -12.80 8.56 -0.28
N GLY A 18 -13.53 7.90 0.61
CA GLY A 18 -13.78 8.41 1.97
C GLY A 18 -12.49 8.53 2.79
N THR A 19 -11.64 7.52 2.74
CA THR A 19 -10.39 7.48 3.50
C THR A 19 -9.40 8.54 3.01
N ILE A 20 -9.21 8.66 1.68
CA ILE A 20 -8.28 9.63 1.12
C ILE A 20 -8.73 11.08 1.33
N ALA A 21 -10.03 11.31 1.51
CA ALA A 21 -10.55 12.65 1.80
C ALA A 21 -10.04 13.23 3.13
N SER A 22 -9.55 12.39 4.05
CA SER A 22 -8.88 12.88 5.27
C SER A 22 -7.61 13.68 4.95
N GLY A 23 -6.96 13.40 3.83
CA GLY A 23 -5.84 14.17 3.31
C GLY A 23 -6.20 15.62 3.00
N ASP A 24 -7.42 15.90 2.53
CA ASP A 24 -7.89 17.26 2.27
C ASP A 24 -7.93 18.09 3.55
N TYR A 25 -8.36 17.49 4.66
CA TYR A 25 -8.31 18.15 5.96
C TYR A 25 -6.86 18.38 6.42
N MET A 26 -6.01 17.38 6.27
CA MET A 26 -4.60 17.49 6.66
C MET A 26 -3.86 18.57 5.88
N LYS A 27 -4.18 18.76 4.60
CA LYS A 27 -3.60 19.87 3.80
C LYS A 27 -3.96 21.27 4.33
N GLN A 28 -5.06 21.43 5.04
CA GLN A 28 -5.37 22.71 5.69
C GLN A 28 -4.41 23.02 6.84
N LEU A 29 -3.92 21.99 7.53
CA LEU A 29 -2.97 22.10 8.63
C LEU A 29 -1.52 22.06 8.14
N PHE A 30 -1.26 21.29 7.08
CA PHE A 30 0.05 21.06 6.48
C PHE A 30 -0.02 21.25 4.95
N PRO A 31 -0.01 22.50 4.45
CA PRO A 31 -0.26 22.80 3.03
C PRO A 31 0.69 22.10 2.05
N ASP A 32 1.93 21.84 2.48
CA ASP A 32 2.96 21.19 1.66
C ASP A 32 2.88 19.65 1.68
N SER A 33 1.96 19.09 2.47
CA SER A 33 1.78 17.64 2.54
C SER A 33 1.21 17.06 1.25
N LYS A 34 1.53 15.79 0.98
CA LYS A 34 1.15 15.09 -0.24
C LYS A 34 -0.02 14.13 0.01
N ILE A 35 -0.95 14.09 -0.91
CA ILE A 35 -2.03 13.11 -0.95
C ILE A 35 -1.71 12.12 -2.06
N VAL A 36 -1.52 10.86 -1.68
CA VAL A 36 -1.16 9.76 -2.56
C VAL A 36 -2.35 8.81 -2.67
N ALA A 37 -2.94 8.75 -3.86
CA ALA A 37 -4.02 7.83 -4.18
C ALA A 37 -3.44 6.49 -4.61
N SER A 38 -3.80 5.42 -3.91
CA SER A 38 -3.38 4.05 -4.22
C SER A 38 -4.49 3.29 -4.94
N GLU A 39 -4.14 2.50 -5.93
CA GLU A 39 -5.07 1.60 -6.64
C GLU A 39 -4.36 0.31 -7.05
N ALA A 40 -5.13 -0.67 -7.54
CA ALA A 40 -4.54 -1.89 -8.09
C ALA A 40 -4.04 -1.65 -9.51
N LEU A 41 -2.84 -2.15 -9.84
CA LEU A 41 -2.29 -2.06 -11.20
C LEU A 41 -3.18 -2.79 -12.23
N GLN A 42 -3.88 -3.82 -11.82
CA GLN A 42 -4.84 -4.56 -12.65
C GLN A 42 -6.16 -3.80 -12.87
N CYS A 43 -6.41 -2.75 -12.07
CA CYS A 43 -7.56 -1.87 -12.21
C CYS A 43 -7.13 -0.40 -12.06
N PRO A 44 -6.31 0.14 -13.00
CA PRO A 44 -5.66 1.45 -12.87
C PRO A 44 -6.61 2.56 -13.35
N THR A 45 -7.69 2.79 -12.62
CA THR A 45 -8.76 3.73 -12.98
C THR A 45 -8.27 5.18 -13.02
N LEU A 46 -7.42 5.56 -12.06
CA LEU A 46 -6.86 6.91 -11.99
C LEU A 46 -5.62 7.07 -12.88
N LEU A 47 -4.72 6.09 -12.85
CA LEU A 47 -3.42 6.17 -13.53
C LEU A 47 -3.58 6.05 -15.06
N GLU A 48 -4.38 5.09 -15.52
CA GLU A 48 -4.48 4.70 -16.92
C GLU A 48 -5.89 4.82 -17.51
N ASN A 49 -6.86 5.33 -16.73
CA ASN A 49 -8.27 5.30 -17.09
C ASN A 49 -8.74 3.88 -17.46
N GLY A 50 -8.16 2.90 -16.79
CA GLY A 50 -8.36 1.47 -17.04
C GLY A 50 -9.35 0.83 -16.07
N PHE A 51 -9.74 -0.40 -16.40
CA PHE A 51 -10.59 -1.23 -15.55
C PHE A 51 -10.28 -2.71 -15.77
N GLY A 52 -10.17 -3.46 -14.67
CA GLY A 52 -9.95 -4.89 -14.70
C GLY A 52 -10.25 -5.55 -13.35
N ALA A 53 -10.29 -6.88 -13.37
CA ALA A 53 -10.35 -7.64 -12.14
C ALA A 53 -9.00 -7.61 -11.43
N HIS A 54 -9.02 -7.52 -10.10
CA HIS A 54 -7.82 -7.51 -9.26
C HIS A 54 -8.04 -8.32 -7.98
N ARG A 55 -6.94 -8.67 -7.30
CA ARG A 55 -6.93 -9.48 -6.08
C ARG A 55 -6.84 -8.67 -4.79
N ILE A 56 -6.58 -7.38 -4.86
CA ILE A 56 -6.51 -6.50 -3.68
C ILE A 56 -7.93 -6.19 -3.23
N GLU A 57 -8.44 -6.97 -2.29
CA GLU A 57 -9.82 -6.82 -1.83
C GLU A 57 -10.03 -5.51 -1.07
N GLY A 58 -11.24 -4.98 -1.17
CA GLY A 58 -11.65 -3.76 -0.46
C GLY A 58 -11.25 -2.44 -1.12
N ILE A 59 -10.60 -2.46 -2.28
CA ILE A 59 -10.23 -1.26 -3.03
C ILE A 59 -10.74 -1.31 -4.48
N GLY A 60 -10.56 -0.19 -5.19
CA GLY A 60 -10.87 -0.08 -6.61
C GLY A 60 -12.34 0.26 -6.89
N ASP A 61 -12.54 0.94 -7.99
CA ASP A 61 -13.86 1.25 -8.55
C ASP A 61 -13.75 1.33 -10.07
N LYS A 62 -14.89 1.15 -10.75
CA LYS A 62 -14.99 1.32 -12.21
C LYS A 62 -14.85 2.76 -12.66
N HIS A 63 -15.07 3.69 -11.76
CA HIS A 63 -15.10 5.12 -12.04
C HIS A 63 -14.38 5.88 -10.93
N VAL A 64 -13.81 7.02 -11.27
CA VAL A 64 -13.36 7.96 -10.25
C VAL A 64 -14.57 8.41 -9.44
N PRO A 65 -14.61 8.15 -8.12
CA PRO A 65 -15.74 8.54 -7.28
C PRO A 65 -15.95 10.06 -7.31
N TRP A 66 -17.20 10.50 -7.32
CA TRP A 66 -17.53 11.93 -7.38
C TRP A 66 -17.00 12.74 -6.20
N ILE A 67 -16.81 12.08 -5.07
CA ILE A 67 -16.24 12.72 -3.86
C ILE A 67 -14.70 12.73 -3.86
N HIS A 68 -14.06 12.08 -4.83
CA HIS A 68 -12.61 12.10 -4.94
C HIS A 68 -12.13 13.49 -5.40
N ASN A 69 -11.38 14.16 -4.53
CA ASN A 69 -10.85 15.48 -4.82
C ASN A 69 -9.54 15.39 -5.62
N SER A 70 -9.65 15.15 -6.92
CA SER A 70 -8.49 15.05 -7.81
C SER A 70 -7.62 16.30 -7.82
N LYS A 71 -8.18 17.49 -7.51
CA LYS A 71 -7.41 18.74 -7.44
C LYS A 71 -6.40 18.76 -6.30
N ASN A 72 -6.68 18.03 -5.21
CA ASN A 72 -5.79 17.94 -4.07
C ASN A 72 -4.93 16.67 -4.09
N THR A 73 -5.23 15.72 -4.96
CA THR A 73 -4.40 14.52 -5.12
C THR A 73 -3.08 14.91 -5.80
N ASP A 74 -1.97 14.55 -5.17
CA ASP A 74 -0.64 14.92 -5.66
C ASP A 74 0.01 13.80 -6.46
N MET A 75 -0.33 12.55 -6.15
CA MET A 75 0.26 11.37 -6.79
C MET A 75 -0.77 10.25 -6.87
N VAL A 76 -0.70 9.48 -7.94
CA VAL A 76 -1.38 8.19 -8.08
C VAL A 76 -0.31 7.10 -8.08
N VAL A 77 -0.55 6.02 -7.36
CA VAL A 77 0.32 4.84 -7.29
C VAL A 77 -0.51 3.59 -7.54
N ALA A 78 -0.12 2.79 -8.53
CA ALA A 78 -0.74 1.50 -8.79
C ALA A 78 0.16 0.36 -8.24
N ILE A 79 -0.45 -0.54 -7.46
CA ILE A 79 0.23 -1.67 -6.80
C ILE A 79 -0.17 -2.97 -7.50
N ASP A 80 0.82 -3.76 -7.87
CA ASP A 80 0.61 -5.08 -8.47
C ASP A 80 -0.05 -6.04 -7.47
N ASP A 81 -1.08 -6.74 -7.90
CA ASP A 81 -1.74 -7.81 -7.15
C ASP A 81 -0.76 -8.84 -6.60
N ASN A 82 0.25 -9.24 -7.39
CA ASN A 82 1.26 -10.20 -6.96
C ASN A 82 2.08 -9.69 -5.78
N ALA A 83 2.39 -8.40 -5.75
CA ALA A 83 3.11 -7.81 -4.62
C ALA A 83 2.30 -7.97 -3.32
N VAL A 84 1.00 -7.67 -3.37
CA VAL A 84 0.13 -7.76 -2.19
C VAL A 84 -0.10 -9.22 -1.77
N VAL A 85 -0.35 -10.11 -2.72
CA VAL A 85 -0.55 -11.55 -2.47
C VAL A 85 0.71 -12.15 -1.82
N ASN A 86 1.88 -11.91 -2.38
CA ASN A 86 3.12 -12.50 -1.87
C ASN A 86 3.52 -11.91 -0.52
N ILE A 87 3.38 -10.61 -0.32
CA ILE A 87 3.61 -9.99 1.00
C ILE A 87 2.59 -10.48 2.04
N SER A 88 1.34 -10.74 1.65
CA SER A 88 0.38 -11.34 2.58
C SER A 88 0.81 -12.73 3.03
N ARG A 89 1.41 -13.55 2.16
CA ARG A 89 2.00 -14.85 2.53
C ARG A 89 3.22 -14.67 3.45
N LEU A 90 4.14 -13.78 3.10
CA LEU A 90 5.31 -13.46 3.91
C LEU A 90 4.94 -13.08 5.35
N PHE A 91 3.86 -12.33 5.52
CA PHE A 91 3.42 -11.83 6.83
C PHE A 91 2.62 -12.84 7.64
N ASN A 92 1.97 -13.82 7.00
CA ASN A 92 1.00 -14.69 7.65
C ASN A 92 1.41 -16.16 7.68
N GLU A 93 2.31 -16.61 6.80
CA GLU A 93 2.77 -18.00 6.79
C GLU A 93 3.95 -18.19 7.75
N GLU A 94 4.07 -19.39 8.34
CA GLU A 94 5.05 -19.69 9.38
C GLU A 94 6.50 -19.46 8.88
N SER A 95 6.83 -19.96 7.70
CA SER A 95 8.15 -19.78 7.07
C SER A 95 8.48 -18.30 6.78
N GLY A 96 7.47 -17.53 6.37
CA GLY A 96 7.63 -16.09 6.14
C GLY A 96 7.92 -15.32 7.42
N ARG A 97 7.15 -15.60 8.48
CA ARG A 97 7.31 -14.98 9.79
C ARG A 97 8.66 -15.36 10.44
N ALA A 98 9.06 -16.63 10.35
CA ALA A 98 10.37 -17.10 10.82
C ALA A 98 11.50 -16.36 10.09
N PHE A 99 11.41 -16.29 8.75
CA PHE A 99 12.38 -15.56 7.93
C PHE A 99 12.53 -14.09 8.37
N LEU A 100 11.42 -13.40 8.63
CA LEU A 100 11.46 -11.99 9.05
C LEU A 100 12.18 -11.81 10.39
N VAL A 101 11.90 -12.68 11.37
CA VAL A 101 12.60 -12.66 12.68
C VAL A 101 14.09 -12.91 12.51
N GLU A 102 14.48 -13.92 11.74
CA GLU A 102 15.87 -14.25 11.45
C GLU A 102 16.64 -13.13 10.76
N ASN A 103 15.92 -12.31 9.97
CA ASN A 103 16.48 -11.14 9.29
C ASN A 103 16.33 -9.83 10.10
N GLY A 104 16.08 -9.92 11.39
CA GLY A 104 16.19 -8.82 12.34
C GLY A 104 14.92 -8.01 12.54
N VAL A 105 13.77 -8.45 12.03
CA VAL A 105 12.48 -7.84 12.39
C VAL A 105 12.09 -8.28 13.79
N PRO A 106 11.82 -7.35 14.73
CA PRO A 106 11.43 -7.72 16.09
C PRO A 106 10.21 -8.66 16.10
N GLU A 107 10.28 -9.71 16.93
CA GLU A 107 9.21 -10.71 17.03
C GLU A 107 7.85 -10.07 17.39
N GLU A 108 7.87 -9.02 18.22
CA GLU A 108 6.68 -8.25 18.56
C GLU A 108 6.03 -7.61 17.32
N ILE A 109 6.82 -7.10 16.38
CA ILE A 109 6.33 -6.53 15.13
C ILE A 109 5.79 -7.64 14.22
N VAL A 110 6.54 -8.74 14.08
CA VAL A 110 6.09 -9.89 13.28
C VAL A 110 4.78 -10.44 13.83
N GLY A 111 4.59 -10.42 15.15
CA GLY A 111 3.35 -10.82 15.82
C GLY A 111 2.12 -9.99 15.45
N GLN A 112 2.31 -8.78 14.90
CA GLN A 112 1.24 -7.84 14.55
C GLN A 112 1.03 -7.68 13.03
N LEU A 113 1.79 -8.39 12.19
CA LEU A 113 1.69 -8.23 10.74
C LEU A 113 0.35 -8.72 10.16
N ASP A 114 -0.34 -9.61 10.85
CA ASP A 114 -1.69 -10.06 10.52
C ASP A 114 -2.77 -8.99 10.71
N LEU A 115 -2.46 -7.87 11.37
CA LEU A 115 -3.33 -6.72 11.44
C LEU A 115 -3.45 -5.97 10.09
N MET A 116 -2.60 -6.29 9.12
CA MET A 116 -2.65 -5.76 7.78
C MET A 116 -3.37 -6.73 6.83
N GLY A 117 -4.60 -6.40 6.42
CA GLY A 117 -5.27 -7.06 5.31
C GLY A 117 -4.70 -6.63 3.96
N PHE A 118 -5.29 -7.11 2.86
CA PHE A 118 -4.80 -6.83 1.50
C PHE A 118 -4.70 -5.34 1.19
N SER A 119 -5.74 -4.57 1.51
CA SER A 119 -5.73 -3.12 1.30
C SER A 119 -4.70 -2.40 2.18
N GLY A 120 -4.48 -2.88 3.41
CA GLY A 120 -3.44 -2.36 4.30
C GLY A 120 -2.04 -2.57 3.74
N ILE A 121 -1.73 -3.76 3.22
CA ILE A 121 -0.47 -4.05 2.55
C ILE A 121 -0.28 -3.15 1.33
N SER A 122 -1.29 -3.02 0.47
CA SER A 122 -1.26 -2.11 -0.68
C SER A 122 -0.97 -0.67 -0.27
N ASN A 123 -1.61 -0.19 0.79
CA ASN A 123 -1.39 1.15 1.33
C ASN A 123 0.04 1.36 1.81
N VAL A 124 0.62 0.38 2.52
CA VAL A 124 2.01 0.44 2.98
C VAL A 124 2.98 0.46 1.79
N LEU A 125 2.78 -0.39 0.78
CA LEU A 125 3.61 -0.40 -0.43
C LEU A 125 3.52 0.94 -1.17
N SER A 126 2.34 1.54 -1.26
CA SER A 126 2.15 2.88 -1.85
C SER A 126 2.87 3.97 -1.07
N ALA A 127 2.81 3.90 0.26
CA ALA A 127 3.54 4.83 1.13
C ALA A 127 5.06 4.71 0.95
N ILE A 128 5.58 3.47 0.81
CA ILE A 128 7.01 3.22 0.53
C ILE A 128 7.41 3.83 -0.82
N LYS A 129 6.63 3.59 -1.88
CA LYS A 129 6.89 4.17 -3.22
C LYS A 129 6.92 5.69 -3.16
N ALA A 130 5.92 6.30 -2.53
CA ALA A 130 5.85 7.75 -2.38
C ALA A 130 7.02 8.32 -1.56
N ALA A 131 7.38 7.65 -0.46
CA ALA A 131 8.51 8.06 0.38
C ALA A 131 9.83 8.02 -0.41
N LYS A 132 10.06 6.97 -1.20
CA LYS A 132 11.23 6.87 -2.09
C LYS A 132 11.21 7.96 -3.17
N TYR A 133 10.08 8.19 -3.80
CA TYR A 133 9.95 9.21 -4.86
C TYR A 133 10.21 10.62 -4.34
N TYR A 134 9.68 10.96 -3.17
CA TYR A 134 9.86 12.27 -2.53
C TYR A 134 11.14 12.35 -1.68
N GLU A 135 12.01 11.35 -1.73
CA GLU A 135 13.29 11.30 -0.98
C GLU A 135 13.11 11.61 0.51
N MET A 136 12.07 11.00 1.11
CA MET A 136 11.75 11.21 2.52
C MET A 136 12.82 10.61 3.43
N GLY A 137 13.21 11.35 4.46
CA GLY A 137 14.19 10.93 5.47
C GLY A 137 13.54 10.39 6.75
N GLU A 138 14.37 10.06 7.72
CA GLU A 138 13.98 9.41 8.98
C GLU A 138 12.98 10.22 9.85
N ASN A 139 12.96 11.55 9.69
CA ASN A 139 12.03 12.42 10.41
C ASN A 139 10.76 12.76 9.61
N ASP A 140 10.62 12.24 8.41
CA ASP A 140 9.45 12.46 7.57
C ASP A 140 8.40 11.38 7.82
N ILE A 141 7.16 11.79 8.03
CA ILE A 141 6.06 10.88 8.34
C ILE A 141 5.07 10.86 7.19
N MET A 142 4.87 9.67 6.62
CA MET A 142 3.77 9.33 5.72
C MET A 142 2.72 8.55 6.51
N LEU A 143 1.49 9.05 6.57
CA LEU A 143 0.38 8.32 7.18
C LEU A 143 -0.27 7.38 6.16
N THR A 144 -0.79 6.28 6.67
CA THR A 144 -1.70 5.41 5.93
C THR A 144 -2.75 4.81 6.86
N VAL A 145 -3.76 4.15 6.30
CA VAL A 145 -4.85 3.53 7.07
C VAL A 145 -4.84 2.03 6.85
N LEU A 146 -4.83 1.28 7.93
CA LEU A 146 -5.03 -0.16 7.94
C LEU A 146 -6.51 -0.41 8.23
N THR A 147 -7.28 -0.68 7.18
CA THR A 147 -8.75 -0.71 7.25
C THR A 147 -9.30 -2.03 7.75
N ASP A 148 -8.55 -3.12 7.57
CA ASP A 148 -8.94 -4.48 7.91
C ASP A 148 -7.71 -5.33 8.29
N SER A 149 -7.95 -6.54 8.74
CA SER A 149 -6.89 -7.50 9.10
C SER A 149 -7.04 -8.79 8.30
N MET A 150 -5.97 -9.58 8.23
CA MET A 150 -5.98 -10.91 7.60
C MET A 150 -6.93 -11.91 8.28
N GLU A 151 -7.44 -11.59 9.46
CA GLU A 151 -8.48 -12.39 10.10
C GLU A 151 -9.72 -12.56 9.22
N LEU A 152 -10.07 -11.54 8.44
CA LEU A 152 -11.18 -11.56 7.49
C LEU A 152 -10.88 -12.42 6.25
N TYR A 153 -9.62 -12.73 5.97
CA TYR A 153 -9.14 -13.34 4.72
C TYR A 153 -8.46 -14.69 4.93
N ARG A 154 -8.74 -15.40 6.01
CA ARG A 154 -8.13 -16.73 6.30
C ARG A 154 -8.36 -17.74 5.18
N SER A 155 -9.51 -17.69 4.52
CA SER A 155 -9.79 -18.54 3.36
C SER A 155 -8.85 -18.27 2.18
N ARG A 156 -8.38 -17.03 2.04
CA ARG A 156 -7.45 -16.64 0.97
C ARG A 156 -6.07 -17.28 1.15
N ILE A 157 -5.58 -17.41 2.37
CA ILE A 157 -4.33 -18.14 2.64
C ILE A 157 -4.47 -19.60 2.16
N HIS A 158 -5.60 -20.24 2.47
CA HIS A 158 -5.85 -21.60 1.99
C HIS A 158 -5.94 -21.69 0.46
N GLU A 159 -6.63 -20.76 -0.19
CA GLU A 159 -6.72 -20.68 -1.65
C GLU A 159 -5.33 -20.46 -2.28
N MET A 160 -4.49 -19.62 -1.69
CA MET A 160 -3.11 -19.37 -2.13
C MET A 160 -2.25 -20.64 -2.00
N HIS A 161 -2.43 -21.43 -0.94
CA HIS A 161 -1.77 -22.75 -0.83
C HIS A 161 -2.20 -23.71 -1.95
N GLN A 162 -3.47 -23.70 -2.31
CA GLN A 162 -3.96 -24.54 -3.42
C GLN A 162 -3.43 -24.08 -4.78
N GLU A 163 -3.32 -22.76 -4.99
CA GLU A 163 -2.88 -22.17 -6.26
C GLU A 163 -1.36 -22.21 -6.43
N PHE A 164 -0.61 -21.88 -5.38
CA PHE A 164 0.86 -21.68 -5.45
C PHE A 164 1.68 -22.73 -4.70
N GLY A 165 1.03 -23.64 -3.97
CA GLY A 165 1.70 -24.61 -3.10
C GLY A 165 2.16 -24.03 -1.77
N GLU A 166 2.99 -24.81 -1.05
CA GLU A 166 3.56 -24.41 0.22
C GLU A 166 4.49 -23.19 0.05
N TYR A 167 4.43 -22.30 1.03
CA TYR A 167 5.32 -21.13 1.09
C TYR A 167 6.59 -21.49 1.85
N THR A 168 7.71 -21.36 1.19
CA THR A 168 9.01 -21.76 1.72
C THR A 168 9.87 -20.57 2.15
N GLU A 169 10.94 -20.81 2.91
CA GLU A 169 11.93 -19.79 3.25
C GLU A 169 12.53 -19.12 1.99
N ARG A 170 12.72 -19.91 0.91
CA ARG A 170 13.19 -19.38 -0.37
C ARG A 170 12.21 -18.38 -0.97
N ASP A 171 10.91 -18.66 -0.88
CA ASP A 171 9.87 -17.75 -1.35
C ASP A 171 9.86 -16.48 -0.49
N ALA A 172 9.98 -16.64 0.83
CA ALA A 172 10.06 -15.52 1.77
C ALA A 172 11.26 -14.61 1.46
N ALA A 173 12.43 -15.18 1.21
CA ALA A 173 13.63 -14.43 0.85
C ALA A 173 13.45 -13.67 -0.48
N ALA A 174 12.87 -14.33 -1.48
CA ALA A 174 12.60 -13.73 -2.78
C ALA A 174 11.60 -12.58 -2.69
N ASP A 175 10.48 -12.78 -2.00
CA ASP A 175 9.42 -11.80 -1.86
C ASP A 175 9.87 -10.60 -1.03
N PHE A 176 10.58 -10.83 0.06
CA PHE A 176 11.17 -9.76 0.87
C PHE A 176 12.14 -8.91 0.06
N ALA A 177 13.04 -9.56 -0.70
CA ALA A 177 14.00 -8.86 -1.52
C ALA A 177 13.34 -8.08 -2.67
N HIS A 178 12.32 -8.65 -3.31
CA HIS A 178 11.69 -8.07 -4.48
C HIS A 178 10.67 -6.98 -4.11
N TYR A 179 9.71 -7.30 -3.21
CA TYR A 179 8.56 -6.44 -2.96
C TYR A 179 8.75 -5.44 -1.81
N LEU A 180 9.72 -5.65 -0.91
CA LEU A 180 10.02 -4.70 0.16
C LEU A 180 11.34 -3.98 -0.06
N HIS A 181 12.48 -4.67 -0.03
CA HIS A 181 13.80 -4.04 -0.24
C HIS A 181 13.94 -3.43 -1.64
N GLY A 182 13.55 -4.19 -2.66
CA GLY A 182 13.61 -3.80 -4.07
C GLY A 182 12.43 -2.95 -4.54
N GLN A 183 11.54 -2.52 -3.64
CA GLN A 183 10.39 -1.70 -4.04
C GLN A 183 10.84 -0.50 -4.86
N SER A 184 10.42 -0.44 -6.11
CA SER A 184 10.76 0.61 -7.07
C SER A 184 9.75 1.75 -7.03
N THR A 185 10.00 2.79 -7.83
CA THR A 185 9.09 3.92 -8.06
C THR A 185 8.37 3.81 -9.41
N ASP A 186 8.19 2.59 -9.91
CA ASP A 186 7.37 2.31 -11.08
C ASP A 186 5.86 2.41 -10.80
N ASN A 187 5.06 2.46 -11.85
CA ASN A 187 3.60 2.52 -11.78
C ASN A 187 3.09 3.61 -10.83
N LEU A 188 3.71 4.78 -10.89
CA LEU A 188 3.25 5.98 -10.20
C LEU A 188 3.37 7.21 -11.10
N GLU A 189 2.52 8.19 -10.83
CA GLU A 189 2.57 9.49 -11.50
C GLU A 189 2.32 10.62 -10.50
N GLU A 190 3.24 11.60 -10.44
CA GLU A 190 2.99 12.86 -9.74
C GLU A 190 2.12 13.75 -10.61
N LEU A 191 0.95 14.11 -10.09
CA LEU A 191 -0.04 14.86 -10.84
C LEU A 191 0.32 16.35 -10.93
N ARG A 192 0.57 16.81 -12.13
CA ARG A 192 0.74 18.24 -12.44
C ARG A 192 -0.62 18.93 -12.59
N TYR A 193 -0.61 20.22 -12.76
CA TYR A 193 -1.84 21.00 -12.98
C TYR A 193 -2.68 20.51 -14.18
N THR A 194 -2.02 20.09 -15.26
CA THR A 194 -2.69 19.56 -16.46
C THR A 194 -3.32 18.20 -16.25
N ASP A 195 -2.73 17.37 -15.39
CA ASP A 195 -3.17 16.00 -15.14
C ASP A 195 -4.39 15.96 -14.19
N ARG A 196 -4.62 17.06 -13.46
CA ARG A 196 -5.75 17.22 -12.53
C ARG A 196 -6.99 17.87 -13.14
N ARG A 197 -7.00 18.07 -14.44
CA ARG A 197 -8.11 18.64 -15.21
C ARG A 197 -8.96 17.59 -15.87
#